data_2e2c6a081268dad16cb19a4d9d9dfeac
#
_entry.id   2e2c6a081268dad16cb19a4d9d9dfeac
#
_cell.length_a   1.000
_cell.length_b   1.000
_cell.length_c   1.000
_cell.angle_alpha   90.00
_cell.angle_beta   90.00
_cell.angle_gamma   90.00
#
_symmetry.space_group_name_H-M   'P 1'
#
loop_
_entity.id
_entity.type
_entity.pdbx_description
1 polymer ?
#
loop_
_entity_poly.entity_id
_entity_poly.type
_entity_poly.pdbx_seq_one_letter_code
_entity_poly.pdbx_strand_id
1 'polypeptide(L)'
;MSSAHKKVIVRRFTGETLPGYLPLTGFVRNRAIDLLDLSGRILPLLLNDIKHISYVRDFNLHDTANPERLIRRTFLAKPRTEGLWLRMTFRSPDRTPDILEGLAPIDITLTDDLIHDAGLQITPPDTRSNTQRIYIPRTSLAELQLLAVITTPSRRKPLPASSVPSLQEDLFDNLIPPPNTRPN
;
A
#
# COMPACT_ATOMS: atom_id res chain seq x y z
N MET A 1 15.83 6.18 -20.91
CA MET A 1 16.16 5.60 -19.59
C MET A 1 15.72 4.15 -19.58
N SER A 2 16.67 3.20 -19.43
CA SER A 2 16.37 1.77 -19.41
C SER A 2 15.61 1.47 -18.11
N SER A 3 14.32 1.17 -18.21
CA SER A 3 13.52 0.72 -17.06
C SER A 3 14.06 -0.66 -16.65
N ALA A 4 14.66 -0.73 -15.46
CA ALA A 4 15.21 -1.99 -14.97
C ALA A 4 14.09 -3.02 -14.84
N HIS A 5 14.21 -4.14 -15.56
CA HIS A 5 13.29 -5.27 -15.44
C HIS A 5 13.41 -5.91 -14.05
N LYS A 6 12.28 -6.23 -13.45
CA LYS A 6 12.17 -6.87 -12.15
C LYS A 6 11.65 -8.30 -12.30
N LYS A 7 12.07 -9.17 -11.40
CA LYS A 7 11.54 -10.54 -11.31
C LYS A 7 10.06 -10.49 -10.99
N VAL A 8 9.25 -11.18 -11.75
CA VAL A 8 7.82 -11.30 -11.52
C VAL A 8 7.35 -12.74 -11.64
N ILE A 9 6.26 -13.04 -10.96
CA ILE A 9 5.48 -14.27 -11.14
C ILE A 9 4.09 -13.83 -11.55
N VAL A 10 3.68 -14.21 -12.73
CA VAL A 10 2.34 -13.97 -13.26
C VAL A 10 1.47 -15.16 -12.88
N ARG A 11 0.40 -14.92 -12.12
CA ARG A 11 -0.60 -15.93 -11.79
C ARG A 11 -1.82 -15.77 -12.69
N ARG A 12 -2.17 -16.83 -13.39
CA ARG A 12 -3.35 -16.87 -14.25
C ARG A 12 -4.60 -17.37 -13.48
N PHE A 13 -5.78 -17.13 -14.04
CA PHE A 13 -7.03 -17.67 -13.49
C PHE A 13 -7.10 -19.19 -13.56
N THR A 14 -6.37 -19.82 -14.45
CA THR A 14 -6.22 -21.29 -14.54
C THR A 14 -5.44 -21.89 -13.35
N GLY A 15 -4.84 -21.05 -12.49
CA GLY A 15 -3.93 -21.49 -11.43
C GLY A 15 -2.47 -21.61 -11.88
N GLU A 16 -2.19 -21.55 -13.18
CA GLU A 16 -0.83 -21.57 -13.74
C GLU A 16 -0.03 -20.36 -13.28
N THR A 17 1.27 -20.56 -13.04
CA THR A 17 2.23 -19.51 -12.70
C THR A 17 3.35 -19.44 -13.73
N LEU A 18 3.63 -18.22 -14.19
CA LEU A 18 4.67 -17.96 -15.20
C LEU A 18 5.72 -17.02 -14.60
N PRO A 19 6.94 -17.52 -14.33
CA PRO A 19 8.05 -16.68 -13.89
C PRO A 19 8.65 -15.92 -15.09
N GLY A 20 9.09 -14.67 -14.83
CA GLY A 20 9.71 -13.84 -15.86
C GLY A 20 10.09 -12.47 -15.37
N TYR A 21 10.25 -11.53 -16.29
CA TYR A 21 10.70 -10.18 -16.00
C TYR A 21 9.77 -9.16 -16.65
N LEU A 22 9.44 -8.11 -15.87
CA LEU A 22 8.67 -6.95 -16.33
C LEU A 22 9.28 -5.65 -15.77
N PRO A 23 9.10 -4.50 -16.44
CA PRO A 23 9.34 -3.21 -15.82
C PRO A 23 8.29 -2.93 -14.73
N LEU A 24 8.55 -1.92 -13.88
CA LEU A 24 7.61 -1.56 -12.81
C LEU A 24 6.37 -0.81 -13.33
N THR A 25 6.51 -0.07 -14.42
CA THR A 25 5.45 0.78 -14.99
C THR A 25 5.50 0.74 -16.51
N GLY A 26 4.39 1.08 -17.18
CA GLY A 26 4.32 1.21 -18.63
C GLY A 26 4.45 -0.12 -19.40
N PHE A 27 4.18 -1.24 -18.73
CA PHE A 27 4.30 -2.59 -19.33
C PHE A 27 2.99 -3.08 -19.96
N VAL A 28 1.87 -2.38 -19.71
CA VAL A 28 0.58 -2.74 -20.31
C VAL A 28 0.42 -2.02 -21.64
N ARG A 29 0.15 -2.79 -22.69
CA ARG A 29 -0.12 -2.27 -24.04
C ARG A 29 -1.28 -3.05 -24.65
N ASN A 30 -2.27 -2.34 -25.18
CA ASN A 30 -3.42 -2.96 -25.85
C ASN A 30 -4.09 -4.08 -25.03
N ARG A 31 -4.25 -3.89 -23.71
CA ARG A 31 -4.78 -4.89 -22.76
C ARG A 31 -3.97 -6.19 -22.69
N ALA A 32 -2.69 -6.14 -23.02
CA ALA A 32 -1.76 -7.24 -22.91
C ALA A 32 -0.47 -6.78 -22.23
N ILE A 33 0.32 -7.75 -21.78
CA ILE A 33 1.68 -7.54 -21.31
C ILE A 33 2.64 -8.42 -22.10
N ASP A 34 3.86 -7.94 -22.25
CA ASP A 34 4.96 -8.70 -22.88
C ASP A 34 5.89 -9.20 -21.76
N LEU A 35 5.67 -10.44 -21.31
CA LEU A 35 6.50 -11.06 -20.29
C LEU A 35 7.79 -11.60 -20.92
N LEU A 36 8.94 -11.15 -20.45
CA LEU A 36 10.23 -11.76 -20.78
C LEU A 36 10.42 -13.01 -19.92
N ASP A 37 10.34 -14.20 -20.52
CA ASP A 37 10.49 -15.48 -19.82
C ASP A 37 11.95 -15.76 -19.40
N LEU A 38 12.16 -16.85 -18.65
CA LEU A 38 13.50 -17.25 -18.20
C LEU A 38 14.42 -17.74 -19.34
N SER A 39 13.85 -18.06 -20.49
CA SER A 39 14.60 -18.45 -21.69
C SER A 39 14.97 -17.26 -22.60
N GLY A 40 14.56 -16.04 -22.21
CA GLY A 40 14.78 -14.83 -22.97
C GLY A 40 13.77 -14.59 -24.10
N ARG A 41 12.64 -15.32 -24.13
CA ARG A 41 11.57 -15.13 -25.10
C ARG A 41 10.51 -14.18 -24.53
N ILE A 42 9.87 -13.45 -25.44
CA ILE A 42 8.73 -12.59 -25.08
C ILE A 42 7.45 -13.39 -25.22
N LEU A 43 6.68 -13.46 -24.13
CA LEU A 43 5.37 -14.10 -24.05
C LEU A 43 4.29 -13.02 -23.94
N PRO A 44 3.48 -12.80 -24.98
CA PRO A 44 2.33 -11.91 -24.88
C PRO A 44 1.22 -12.57 -24.05
N LEU A 45 0.75 -11.88 -23.01
CA LEU A 45 -0.31 -12.36 -22.11
C LEU A 45 -1.44 -11.33 -22.06
N LEU A 46 -2.68 -11.79 -22.28
CA LEU A 46 -3.84 -10.91 -22.16
C LEU A 46 -4.17 -10.64 -20.69
N LEU A 47 -4.46 -9.38 -20.34
CA LEU A 47 -4.83 -9.01 -18.97
C LEU A 47 -6.05 -9.77 -18.43
N ASN A 48 -6.97 -10.18 -19.31
CA ASN A 48 -8.16 -10.94 -18.91
C ASN A 48 -7.84 -12.33 -18.35
N ASP A 49 -6.70 -12.90 -18.74
CA ASP A 49 -6.24 -14.21 -18.29
C ASP A 49 -5.42 -14.12 -17.00
N ILE A 50 -4.96 -12.92 -16.66
CA ILE A 50 -4.09 -12.67 -15.53
C ILE A 50 -4.94 -12.35 -14.29
N LYS A 51 -4.71 -13.10 -13.22
CA LYS A 51 -5.29 -12.83 -11.92
C LYS A 51 -4.53 -11.72 -11.18
N HIS A 52 -3.21 -11.88 -11.05
CA HIS A 52 -2.31 -10.86 -10.53
C HIS A 52 -0.87 -11.12 -10.95
N ILE A 53 -0.01 -10.12 -10.82
CA ILE A 53 1.43 -10.19 -11.07
C ILE A 53 2.15 -9.83 -9.78
N SER A 54 2.93 -10.76 -9.23
CA SER A 54 3.72 -10.57 -8.02
C SER A 54 5.15 -10.19 -8.37
N TYR A 55 5.60 -9.01 -7.95
CA TYR A 55 7.01 -8.62 -8.01
C TYR A 55 7.75 -9.27 -6.84
N VAL A 56 8.71 -10.14 -7.15
CA VAL A 56 9.33 -11.05 -6.19
C VAL A 56 10.83 -10.81 -6.05
N ARG A 57 11.39 -11.22 -4.90
CA ARG A 57 12.84 -11.23 -4.68
C ARG A 57 13.47 -12.40 -5.41
N ASP A 58 12.79 -13.56 -5.34
CA ASP A 58 13.25 -14.78 -5.97
C ASP A 58 12.11 -15.57 -6.60
N PHE A 59 12.41 -16.36 -7.65
CA PHE A 59 11.37 -17.10 -8.38
C PHE A 59 10.84 -18.32 -7.64
N ASN A 60 11.62 -18.90 -6.72
CA ASN A 60 11.26 -20.12 -5.98
C ASN A 60 10.75 -21.25 -6.88
N LEU A 61 11.47 -21.54 -7.96
CA LEU A 61 11.06 -22.48 -9.02
C LEU A 61 10.76 -23.91 -8.52
N HIS A 62 11.22 -24.25 -7.33
CA HIS A 62 10.95 -25.54 -6.68
C HIS A 62 9.57 -25.60 -6.00
N ASP A 63 8.94 -24.46 -5.73
CA ASP A 63 7.59 -24.36 -5.14
C ASP A 63 6.58 -24.00 -6.26
N THR A 64 6.04 -25.00 -6.91
CA THR A 64 5.10 -24.83 -8.02
C THR A 64 3.73 -24.35 -7.58
N ALA A 65 3.35 -24.58 -6.32
CA ALA A 65 2.03 -24.23 -5.80
C ALA A 65 1.97 -22.73 -5.39
N ASN A 66 3.01 -22.23 -4.73
CA ASN A 66 3.06 -20.86 -4.22
C ASN A 66 4.45 -20.24 -4.37
N PRO A 67 4.97 -20.11 -5.62
CA PRO A 67 6.31 -19.58 -5.86
C PRO A 67 6.45 -18.12 -5.39
N GLU A 68 5.39 -17.34 -5.44
CA GLU A 68 5.33 -15.96 -4.94
C GLU A 68 5.40 -15.88 -3.41
N ARG A 69 5.10 -16.98 -2.70
CA ARG A 69 5.03 -17.05 -1.23
C ARG A 69 4.15 -15.97 -0.62
N LEU A 70 2.99 -15.75 -1.22
CA LEU A 70 1.98 -14.84 -0.70
C LEU A 70 1.19 -15.55 0.41
N ILE A 71 1.77 -15.58 1.64
CA ILE A 71 1.22 -16.35 2.77
C ILE A 71 0.07 -15.59 3.41
N ARG A 72 0.22 -14.29 3.62
CA ARG A 72 -0.81 -13.44 4.22
C ARG A 72 -1.54 -12.67 3.15
N ARG A 73 -2.85 -12.86 3.12
CA ARG A 73 -3.72 -12.19 2.16
C ARG A 73 -4.49 -11.02 2.76
N THR A 74 -4.54 -10.93 4.09
CA THR A 74 -5.21 -9.86 4.83
C THR A 74 -4.32 -9.33 5.95
N PHE A 75 -4.53 -8.08 6.36
CA PHE A 75 -3.82 -7.53 7.51
C PHE A 75 -4.41 -8.08 8.81
N LEU A 76 -3.55 -8.45 9.78
CA LEU A 76 -3.98 -8.89 11.11
C LEU A 76 -4.46 -7.73 11.98
N ALA A 77 -4.00 -6.52 11.70
CA ALA A 77 -4.36 -5.30 12.39
C ALA A 77 -4.26 -4.12 11.42
N LYS A 78 -4.74 -2.95 11.84
CA LYS A 78 -4.63 -1.72 11.05
C LYS A 78 -3.18 -1.48 10.63
N PRO A 79 -2.89 -1.30 9.32
CA PRO A 79 -1.56 -1.02 8.84
C PRO A 79 -0.99 0.25 9.48
N ARG A 80 0.34 0.25 9.73
CA ARG A 80 1.06 1.43 10.26
C ARG A 80 1.74 2.24 9.17
N THR A 81 1.93 1.64 8.01
CA THR A 81 2.51 2.30 6.84
C THR A 81 1.44 3.17 6.18
N GLU A 82 1.81 4.36 5.77
CA GLU A 82 0.97 5.29 5.03
C GLU A 82 0.49 4.67 3.72
N GLY A 83 -0.77 4.90 3.36
CA GLY A 83 -1.36 4.38 2.13
C GLY A 83 -2.88 4.28 2.18
N LEU A 84 -3.45 3.92 1.04
CA LEU A 84 -4.86 3.54 0.93
C LEU A 84 -4.97 2.05 1.26
N TRP A 85 -5.62 1.70 2.35
CA TRP A 85 -5.88 0.31 2.72
C TRP A 85 -7.07 -0.19 1.91
N LEU A 86 -6.79 -1.09 0.98
CA LEU A 86 -7.75 -1.62 0.04
C LEU A 86 -8.02 -3.10 0.30
N ARG A 87 -9.26 -3.51 0.09
CA ARG A 87 -9.67 -4.92 0.00
C ARG A 87 -10.17 -5.18 -1.40
N MET A 88 -9.63 -6.21 -2.02
CA MET A 88 -9.91 -6.62 -3.38
C MET A 88 -10.50 -8.02 -3.38
N THR A 89 -11.65 -8.19 -4.02
CA THR A 89 -12.25 -9.50 -4.26
C THR A 89 -12.04 -9.85 -5.72
N PHE A 90 -11.37 -10.97 -5.99
CA PHE A 90 -11.15 -11.45 -7.35
C PHE A 90 -12.40 -12.10 -7.91
N ARG A 91 -12.52 -12.04 -9.23
CA ARG A 91 -13.52 -12.87 -9.92
C ARG A 91 -13.16 -14.33 -9.71
N SER A 92 -14.14 -15.14 -9.32
CA SER A 92 -13.98 -16.59 -9.14
C SER A 92 -15.12 -17.30 -9.86
N PRO A 93 -14.86 -18.34 -10.66
CA PRO A 93 -15.90 -19.14 -11.28
C PRO A 93 -16.71 -19.90 -10.23
N ASP A 94 -16.09 -20.28 -9.12
CA ASP A 94 -16.68 -21.15 -8.08
C ASP A 94 -17.44 -20.36 -7.00
N ARG A 95 -17.63 -19.05 -7.16
CA ARG A 95 -18.27 -18.15 -6.18
C ARG A 95 -17.64 -18.14 -4.80
N THR A 96 -16.49 -18.79 -4.60
CA THR A 96 -15.74 -18.69 -3.36
C THR A 96 -15.06 -17.31 -3.31
N PRO A 97 -15.24 -16.52 -2.24
CA PRO A 97 -14.63 -15.22 -2.14
C PRO A 97 -13.11 -15.37 -2.06
N ASP A 98 -12.41 -14.92 -3.09
CA ASP A 98 -10.95 -14.84 -3.11
C ASP A 98 -10.54 -13.40 -2.82
N ILE A 99 -10.13 -13.15 -1.59
CA ILE A 99 -9.86 -11.81 -1.06
C ILE A 99 -8.37 -11.59 -0.90
N LEU A 100 -7.94 -10.38 -1.25
CA LEU A 100 -6.60 -9.86 -0.98
C LEU A 100 -6.72 -8.44 -0.44
N GLU A 101 -6.00 -8.14 0.62
CA GLU A 101 -5.81 -6.77 1.10
C GLU A 101 -4.42 -6.26 0.72
N GLY A 102 -4.29 -4.94 0.63
CA GLY A 102 -3.02 -4.30 0.35
C GLY A 102 -3.06 -2.80 0.59
N LEU A 103 -1.89 -2.20 0.57
CA LEU A 103 -1.73 -0.75 0.65
C LEU A 103 -1.35 -0.21 -0.73
N ALA A 104 -2.18 0.67 -1.26
CA ALA A 104 -1.81 1.50 -2.40
C ALA A 104 -1.20 2.82 -1.90
N PRO A 105 -0.28 3.48 -2.64
CA PRO A 105 0.23 4.80 -2.29
C PRO A 105 -0.91 5.84 -2.21
N ILE A 106 -0.81 6.84 -1.33
CA ILE A 106 -1.83 7.91 -1.18
C ILE A 106 -1.85 8.85 -2.39
N ASP A 107 -0.69 9.05 -3.01
CA ASP A 107 -0.47 9.91 -4.17
C ASP A 107 -0.91 9.25 -5.49
N ILE A 108 -1.41 8.01 -5.41
CA ILE A 108 -2.10 7.45 -6.56
C ILE A 108 -3.30 8.35 -6.86
N THR A 109 -3.23 9.03 -7.95
CA THR A 109 -4.40 9.26 -8.75
C THR A 109 -4.87 7.87 -9.18
N LEU A 110 -5.75 7.25 -8.39
CA LEU A 110 -6.40 5.96 -8.73
C LEU A 110 -6.87 5.93 -10.19
N THR A 111 -7.08 7.11 -10.75
CA THR A 111 -7.43 7.39 -12.13
C THR A 111 -6.31 7.04 -13.09
N ASP A 112 -5.07 7.39 -12.80
CA ASP A 112 -3.97 7.17 -13.76
C ASP A 112 -3.57 5.70 -13.83
N ASP A 113 -3.39 5.03 -12.70
CA ASP A 113 -3.06 3.59 -12.68
C ASP A 113 -4.21 2.74 -13.21
N LEU A 114 -5.47 3.07 -12.86
CA LEU A 114 -6.64 2.33 -13.34
C LEU A 114 -6.92 2.57 -14.82
N ILE A 115 -6.62 3.75 -15.36
CA ILE A 115 -6.88 4.10 -16.75
C ILE A 115 -5.70 3.73 -17.63
N HIS A 116 -4.50 4.17 -17.30
CA HIS A 116 -3.31 3.99 -18.14
C HIS A 116 -2.73 2.57 -18.04
N ASP A 117 -2.57 2.05 -16.82
CA ASP A 117 -2.04 0.70 -16.63
C ASP A 117 -3.14 -0.37 -16.54
N ALA A 118 -4.43 0.03 -16.68
CA ALA A 118 -5.58 -0.87 -16.60
C ALA A 118 -5.57 -1.77 -15.35
N GLY A 119 -4.94 -1.33 -14.27
CA GLY A 119 -4.79 -2.09 -13.03
C GLY A 119 -4.29 -1.25 -11.87
N LEU A 120 -4.08 -1.91 -10.74
CA LEU A 120 -3.69 -1.31 -9.47
C LEU A 120 -2.41 -1.94 -8.94
N GLN A 121 -1.48 -1.14 -8.45
CA GLN A 121 -0.30 -1.64 -7.74
C GLN A 121 -0.47 -1.49 -6.23
N ILE A 122 -0.21 -2.57 -5.50
CA ILE A 122 -0.33 -2.60 -4.04
C ILE A 122 0.91 -3.20 -3.38
N THR A 123 1.13 -2.84 -2.13
CA THR A 123 2.03 -3.52 -1.21
C THR A 123 1.23 -4.56 -0.41
N PRO A 124 1.62 -5.85 -0.42
CA PRO A 124 0.89 -6.89 0.29
C PRO A 124 1.02 -6.76 1.81
N PRO A 125 0.17 -7.45 2.60
CA PRO A 125 0.20 -7.41 4.08
C PRO A 125 1.52 -7.87 4.69
N ASP A 126 2.23 -8.76 4.00
CA ASP A 126 3.52 -9.30 4.45
C ASP A 126 4.65 -8.84 3.52
N THR A 127 5.26 -7.70 3.85
CA THR A 127 6.40 -7.15 3.10
C THR A 127 7.72 -7.89 3.32
N ARG A 128 7.79 -8.79 4.32
CA ARG A 128 8.96 -9.63 4.58
C ARG A 128 8.94 -10.90 3.75
N SER A 129 7.81 -11.24 3.15
CA SER A 129 7.68 -12.38 2.24
C SER A 129 8.48 -12.17 0.96
N ASN A 130 8.45 -13.16 0.09
CA ASN A 130 9.06 -13.09 -1.24
C ASN A 130 8.44 -11.99 -2.11
N THR A 131 7.12 -11.79 -2.00
CA THR A 131 6.37 -10.79 -2.76
C THR A 131 6.51 -9.40 -2.14
N GLN A 132 7.05 -8.46 -2.91
CA GLN A 132 7.26 -7.08 -2.48
C GLN A 132 6.13 -6.14 -2.91
N ARG A 133 5.58 -6.38 -4.09
CA ARG A 133 4.52 -5.58 -4.72
C ARG A 133 3.66 -6.48 -5.57
N ILE A 134 2.39 -6.15 -5.72
CA ILE A 134 1.45 -6.89 -6.56
C ILE A 134 0.79 -5.90 -7.52
N TYR A 135 0.79 -6.22 -8.79
CA TYR A 135 -0.05 -5.58 -9.80
C TYR A 135 -1.31 -6.42 -10.00
N ILE A 136 -2.46 -5.77 -9.98
CA ILE A 136 -3.77 -6.42 -10.11
C ILE A 136 -4.50 -5.77 -11.29
N PRO A 137 -4.73 -6.50 -12.40
CA PRO A 137 -5.52 -6.00 -13.50
C PRO A 137 -6.93 -5.64 -13.05
N ARG A 138 -7.48 -4.52 -13.50
CA ARG A 138 -8.87 -4.14 -13.20
C ARG A 138 -9.86 -5.22 -13.63
N THR A 139 -9.57 -5.90 -14.73
CA THR A 139 -10.39 -6.98 -15.27
C THR A 139 -10.43 -8.22 -14.37
N SER A 140 -9.50 -8.37 -13.44
CA SER A 140 -9.48 -9.49 -12.49
C SER A 140 -10.33 -9.27 -11.25
N LEU A 141 -10.77 -8.03 -11.01
CA LEU A 141 -11.54 -7.66 -9.82
C LEU A 141 -13.03 -7.84 -10.04
N ALA A 142 -13.70 -8.44 -9.05
CA ALA A 142 -15.15 -8.39 -8.89
C ALA A 142 -15.56 -7.18 -8.04
N GLU A 143 -14.76 -6.84 -7.01
CA GLU A 143 -15.02 -5.75 -6.10
C GLU A 143 -13.73 -5.13 -5.59
N LEU A 144 -13.76 -3.79 -5.38
CA LEU A 144 -12.69 -3.02 -4.76
C LEU A 144 -13.29 -2.14 -3.66
N GLN A 145 -12.84 -2.35 -2.42
CA GLN A 145 -13.28 -1.58 -1.26
C GLN A 145 -12.12 -0.78 -0.68
N LEU A 146 -12.33 0.51 -0.41
CA LEU A 146 -11.44 1.33 0.41
C LEU A 146 -11.83 1.12 1.89
N LEU A 147 -10.97 0.46 2.67
CA LEU A 147 -11.20 0.23 4.09
C LEU A 147 -10.81 1.43 4.94
N ALA A 148 -9.69 2.06 4.65
CA ALA A 148 -9.23 3.27 5.32
C ALA A 148 -8.13 4.00 4.54
N VAL A 149 -7.97 5.28 4.82
CA VAL A 149 -6.78 6.07 4.47
C VAL A 149 -5.87 6.08 5.68
N ILE A 150 -4.65 5.54 5.53
CA ILE A 150 -3.64 5.49 6.58
C ILE A 150 -2.68 6.65 6.35
N THR A 151 -2.74 7.63 7.24
CA THR A 151 -1.83 8.78 7.22
C THR A 151 -0.82 8.66 8.35
N THR A 152 0.39 9.13 8.12
CA THR A 152 1.37 9.27 9.19
C THR A 152 0.85 10.33 10.16
N PRO A 153 0.77 10.06 11.49
CA PRO A 153 0.37 11.09 12.44
C PRO A 153 1.35 12.26 12.31
N SER A 154 0.83 13.43 11.94
CA SER A 154 1.60 14.65 11.93
C SER A 154 2.22 14.78 13.32
N ARG A 155 3.55 14.81 13.43
CA ARG A 155 4.22 15.26 14.64
C ARG A 155 3.69 16.67 14.89
N ARG A 156 2.72 16.83 15.77
CA ARG A 156 2.36 18.14 16.30
C ARG A 156 3.67 18.67 16.86
N LYS A 157 4.24 19.66 16.20
CA LYS A 157 5.28 20.50 16.82
C LYS A 157 4.70 20.91 18.16
N PRO A 158 5.36 20.63 19.31
CA PRO A 158 4.89 21.17 20.56
C PRO A 158 4.72 22.67 20.29
N LEU A 159 3.54 23.20 20.50
CA LEU A 159 3.37 24.65 20.54
C LEU A 159 4.47 25.12 21.49
N PRO A 160 5.33 26.10 21.11
CA PRO A 160 6.21 26.70 22.07
C PRO A 160 5.30 27.11 23.23
N ALA A 161 5.66 26.66 24.44
CA ALA A 161 4.96 27.09 25.63
C ALA A 161 4.95 28.62 25.51
N SER A 162 3.80 29.17 25.12
CA SER A 162 3.58 30.59 25.19
C SER A 162 3.80 30.89 26.65
N SER A 163 4.88 31.62 26.93
CA SER A 163 5.07 32.30 28.17
C SER A 163 3.79 33.11 28.40
N VAL A 164 2.86 32.51 29.11
CA VAL A 164 1.80 33.29 29.72
C VAL A 164 2.51 34.18 30.69
N PRO A 165 2.55 35.52 30.49
CA PRO A 165 3.03 36.38 31.51
C PRO A 165 2.18 36.09 32.73
N SER A 166 2.79 35.84 33.87
CA SER A 166 2.17 35.62 35.16
C SER A 166 1.46 36.90 35.59
N LEU A 167 0.28 37.15 35.04
CA LEU A 167 -0.66 38.16 35.46
C LEU A 167 -1.39 37.78 36.78
N GLN A 168 -0.96 36.68 37.40
CA GLN A 168 -1.59 36.18 38.62
C GLN A 168 -0.85 36.55 39.91
N GLU A 169 0.37 37.05 39.87
CA GLU A 169 1.10 37.48 41.07
C GLU A 169 0.79 38.92 41.50
N ASP A 170 0.36 39.80 40.60
CA ASP A 170 0.07 41.20 40.92
C ASP A 170 -1.32 41.45 41.54
N LEU A 171 -2.19 40.41 41.62
CA LEU A 171 -3.55 40.58 42.13
C LEU A 171 -3.67 40.40 43.66
N PHE A 172 -2.65 39.87 44.33
CA PHE A 172 -2.68 39.63 45.77
C PHE A 172 -1.78 40.54 46.60
N ASP A 173 -0.84 41.28 45.99
CA ASP A 173 0.06 42.21 46.71
C ASP A 173 -0.61 43.52 47.15
N ASN A 174 -1.79 43.84 46.69
CA ASN A 174 -2.50 45.09 47.05
C ASN A 174 -3.56 44.93 48.13
N LEU A 175 -3.61 43.80 48.86
CA LEU A 175 -4.64 43.54 49.87
C LEU A 175 -4.11 43.54 51.32
N ILE A 176 -2.88 43.99 51.61
CA ILE A 176 -2.36 44.10 52.98
C ILE A 176 -2.42 45.59 53.37
N PRO A 177 -3.35 45.99 54.27
CA PRO A 177 -3.36 47.33 54.81
C PRO A 177 -2.16 47.52 55.74
N PRO A 178 -1.54 48.73 55.80
CA PRO A 178 -0.36 49.01 56.63
C PRO A 178 -0.73 48.93 58.12
N PRO A 179 0.21 48.43 58.97
CA PRO A 179 -0.05 48.35 60.40
C PRO A 179 -0.17 49.75 61.01
N ASN A 180 -1.26 49.91 61.77
CA ASN A 180 -1.60 51.11 62.52
C ASN A 180 -0.58 51.34 63.64
N THR A 181 0.33 52.30 63.48
CA THR A 181 1.15 52.84 64.59
C THR A 181 0.37 53.89 65.34
N ARG A 182 -0.02 53.58 66.52
CA ARG A 182 -0.52 54.59 67.53
C ARG A 182 0.69 55.23 68.17
N PRO A 183 0.74 56.56 68.29
CA PRO A 183 1.69 57.22 69.15
C PRO A 183 1.19 57.25 70.55
N ASN A 184 2.11 57.13 71.45
CA ASN A 184 1.93 57.49 72.89
C ASN A 184 2.54 58.85 73.12
#